data_995172c404dcc9246d869a2284d5fba0
#
_entry.id   995172c404dcc9246d869a2284d5fba0
#
_cell.length_a   1.000
_cell.length_b   1.000
_cell.length_c   1.000
_cell.angle_alpha   90.00
_cell.angle_beta   90.00
_cell.angle_gamma   90.00
#
_symmetry.space_group_name_H-M   'P 1'
#
loop_
_entity.id
_entity.type
_entity.pdbx_description
1 polymer ?
#
loop_
_entity_poly.entity_id
_entity_poly.type
_entity_poly.pdbx_seq_one_letter_code
_entity_poly.pdbx_strand_id
1 'polypeptide(L)'
;MARRIALACGLGDIGTDPNAPPALDMQTCAAEPAGIHMLLEMHRLTGRDECVLAAQAVAENILAGQFVRNLFVSHPRNIYAQLNAPQPLALLHLAAVLRGRGERIAEAFDGRRAFLAARTRPTDDHYIHDFRRIYSQQRPE
;
A
#
# COMPACT_ATOMS: atom_id res chain seq x y z
N MET A 1 -0.83 19.91 -8.19
CA MET A 1 -0.07 19.10 -7.21
C MET A 1 -0.14 17.61 -7.53
N ALA A 2 -1.30 16.99 -7.67
CA ALA A 2 -1.47 15.55 -7.95
C ALA A 2 -0.64 15.03 -9.14
N ARG A 3 -0.63 15.73 -10.28
CA ARG A 3 0.16 15.36 -11.46
C ARG A 3 1.66 15.21 -11.15
N ARG A 4 2.23 16.15 -10.37
CA ARG A 4 3.65 16.08 -9.99
C ARG A 4 3.95 14.89 -9.08
N ILE A 5 3.00 14.54 -8.22
CA ILE A 5 3.11 13.37 -7.34
C ILE A 5 3.05 12.09 -8.18
N ALA A 6 2.08 11.98 -9.10
CA ALA A 6 1.96 10.82 -9.97
C ALA A 6 3.22 10.57 -10.80
N LEU A 7 3.77 11.64 -11.43
CA LEU A 7 5.03 11.57 -12.16
C LEU A 7 6.21 11.15 -11.26
N ALA A 8 6.33 11.76 -10.09
CA ALA A 8 7.41 11.44 -9.15
C ALA A 8 7.32 10.00 -8.59
N CYS A 9 6.12 9.46 -8.48
CA CYS A 9 5.87 8.09 -8.05
C CYS A 9 5.95 7.07 -9.20
N GLY A 10 6.24 7.50 -10.44
CA GLY A 10 6.32 6.58 -11.58
C GLY A 10 4.98 6.04 -12.06
N LEU A 11 3.87 6.71 -11.76
CA LEU A 11 2.53 6.31 -12.20
C LEU A 11 2.17 6.84 -13.60
N GLY A 12 3.06 7.63 -14.22
CA GLY A 12 2.80 8.30 -15.48
C GLY A 12 2.14 9.67 -15.31
N ASP A 13 1.67 10.24 -16.41
CA ASP A 13 1.10 11.58 -16.46
C ASP A 13 -0.44 11.53 -16.38
N ILE A 14 -1.00 11.95 -15.27
CA ILE A 14 -2.46 12.05 -15.09
C ILE A 14 -3.09 13.26 -15.81
N GLY A 15 -2.27 14.08 -16.49
CA GLY A 15 -2.76 15.25 -17.21
C GLY A 15 -3.14 16.43 -16.31
N THR A 16 -3.63 17.49 -16.94
CA THR A 16 -4.20 18.69 -16.28
C THR A 16 -5.66 18.89 -16.60
N ASP A 17 -6.13 18.32 -17.69
CA ASP A 17 -7.54 18.35 -18.12
C ASP A 17 -8.23 17.06 -17.65
N PRO A 18 -9.26 17.16 -16.79
CA PRO A 18 -9.99 15.99 -16.30
C PRO A 18 -10.73 15.23 -17.41
N ASN A 19 -10.96 15.90 -18.57
CA ASN A 19 -11.63 15.27 -19.71
C ASN A 19 -10.65 14.55 -20.66
N ALA A 20 -9.34 14.88 -20.59
CA ALA A 20 -8.32 14.20 -21.38
C ALA A 20 -7.93 12.84 -20.77
N PRO A 21 -7.64 11.82 -21.57
CA PRO A 21 -7.16 10.54 -21.05
C PRO A 21 -5.79 10.71 -20.36
N PRO A 22 -5.59 10.11 -19.16
CA PRO A 22 -4.29 10.11 -18.53
C PRO A 22 -3.32 9.20 -19.31
N ALA A 23 -2.06 9.59 -19.38
CA ALA A 23 -0.98 8.75 -19.91
C ALA A 23 -0.33 7.97 -18.76
N LEU A 24 -1.04 6.96 -18.23
CA LEU A 24 -0.56 6.14 -17.13
C LEU A 24 0.53 5.17 -17.59
N ASP A 25 1.52 4.94 -16.73
CA ASP A 25 2.54 3.93 -16.95
C ASP A 25 2.06 2.57 -16.45
N MET A 26 1.68 1.69 -17.36
CA MET A 26 1.24 0.33 -17.04
C MET A 26 2.39 -0.62 -16.67
N GLN A 27 3.64 -0.22 -16.90
CA GLN A 27 4.84 -0.95 -16.48
C GLN A 27 5.50 -0.32 -15.25
N THR A 28 4.73 0.46 -14.51
CA THR A 28 5.21 1.16 -13.32
C THR A 28 5.87 0.21 -12.31
N CYS A 29 6.97 0.67 -11.70
CA CYS A 29 7.56 0.03 -10.53
C CYS A 29 7.04 0.61 -9.20
N ALA A 30 6.04 1.49 -9.24
CA ALA A 30 5.43 2.07 -8.05
C ALA A 30 4.83 0.97 -7.17
N ALA A 31 5.06 1.07 -5.86
CA ALA A 31 4.57 0.12 -4.85
C ALA A 31 4.00 0.85 -3.62
N GLU A 32 3.49 2.06 -3.82
CA GLU A 32 2.91 2.88 -2.75
C GLU A 32 1.40 2.67 -2.65
N PRO A 33 0.87 2.25 -1.48
CA PRO A 33 -0.55 2.03 -1.29
C PRO A 33 -1.43 3.26 -1.61
N ALA A 34 -0.91 4.46 -1.35
CA ALA A 34 -1.59 5.72 -1.70
C ALA A 34 -1.84 5.86 -3.21
N GLY A 35 -0.99 5.27 -4.06
CA GLY A 35 -1.17 5.22 -5.50
C GLY A 35 -2.43 4.46 -5.91
N ILE A 36 -2.71 3.34 -5.24
CA ILE A 36 -3.94 2.58 -5.47
C ILE A 36 -5.17 3.43 -5.15
N HIS A 37 -5.22 4.06 -3.98
CA HIS A 37 -6.36 4.91 -3.59
C HIS A 37 -6.57 6.06 -4.57
N MET A 38 -5.49 6.73 -4.99
CA MET A 38 -5.55 7.81 -5.97
C MET A 38 -6.14 7.32 -7.31
N LEU A 39 -5.67 6.19 -7.81
CA LEU A 39 -6.11 5.63 -9.09
C LEU A 39 -7.58 5.16 -9.03
N LEU A 40 -7.99 4.55 -7.91
CA LEU A 40 -9.39 4.15 -7.71
C LEU A 40 -10.32 5.36 -7.60
N GLU A 41 -9.88 6.44 -6.96
CA GLU A 41 -10.67 7.68 -6.92
C GLU A 41 -10.77 8.34 -8.30
N MET A 42 -9.69 8.32 -9.10
CA MET A 42 -9.73 8.76 -10.50
C MET A 42 -10.71 7.91 -11.32
N HIS A 43 -10.70 6.59 -11.16
CA HIS A 43 -11.69 5.71 -11.80
C HIS A 43 -13.12 6.08 -11.39
N ARG A 44 -13.38 6.26 -10.10
CA ARG A 44 -14.70 6.65 -9.57
C ARG A 44 -15.20 7.96 -10.18
N LEU A 45 -14.33 8.94 -10.36
CA LEU A 45 -14.68 10.27 -10.89
C LEU A 45 -14.81 10.30 -12.42
N THR A 46 -14.03 9.49 -13.13
CA THR A 46 -13.93 9.57 -14.60
C THR A 46 -14.52 8.37 -15.33
N GLY A 47 -14.80 7.26 -14.63
CA GLY A 47 -15.24 5.99 -15.22
C GLY A 47 -14.16 5.29 -16.07
N ARG A 48 -12.88 5.65 -15.93
CA ARG A 48 -11.81 5.14 -16.79
C ARG A 48 -11.19 3.88 -16.23
N ASP A 49 -11.31 2.78 -16.95
CA ASP A 49 -10.81 1.46 -16.54
C ASP A 49 -9.28 1.38 -16.54
N GLU A 50 -8.58 2.24 -17.29
CA GLU A 50 -7.11 2.31 -17.27
C GLU A 50 -6.57 2.62 -15.87
N CYS A 51 -7.32 3.38 -15.07
CA CYS A 51 -6.95 3.66 -13.69
C CYS A 51 -6.99 2.39 -12.83
N VAL A 52 -7.93 1.51 -13.06
CA VAL A 52 -8.02 0.22 -12.34
C VAL A 52 -6.88 -0.71 -12.77
N LEU A 53 -6.54 -0.76 -14.06
CA LEU A 53 -5.41 -1.55 -14.56
C LEU A 53 -4.08 -1.05 -13.96
N ALA A 54 -3.87 0.27 -13.92
CA ALA A 54 -2.68 0.83 -13.27
C ALA A 54 -2.65 0.53 -11.77
N ALA A 55 -3.80 0.57 -11.08
CA ALA A 55 -3.90 0.18 -9.67
C ALA A 55 -3.56 -1.30 -9.44
N GLN A 56 -3.91 -2.18 -10.38
CA GLN A 56 -3.51 -3.60 -10.34
C GLN A 56 -1.99 -3.76 -10.46
N ALA A 57 -1.34 -3.03 -11.40
CA ALA A 57 0.13 -3.06 -11.52
C ALA A 57 0.83 -2.62 -10.22
N VAL A 58 0.35 -1.54 -9.57
CA VAL A 58 0.86 -1.12 -8.26
C VAL A 58 0.63 -2.20 -7.20
N ALA A 59 -0.54 -2.84 -7.19
CA ALA A 59 -0.86 -3.91 -6.24
C ALA A 59 0.06 -5.12 -6.41
N GLU A 60 0.37 -5.52 -7.64
CA GLU A 60 1.32 -6.60 -7.95
C GLU A 60 2.72 -6.28 -7.42
N ASN A 61 3.18 -5.03 -7.60
CA ASN A 61 4.47 -4.57 -7.07
C ASN A 61 4.49 -4.61 -5.53
N ILE A 62 3.39 -4.21 -4.86
CA ILE A 62 3.27 -4.31 -3.39
C ILE A 62 3.35 -5.78 -2.96
N LEU A 63 2.61 -6.67 -3.60
CA LEU A 63 2.62 -8.10 -3.27
C LEU A 63 3.99 -8.73 -3.49
N ALA A 64 4.64 -8.41 -4.61
CA ALA A 64 5.97 -8.94 -4.95
C ALA A 64 7.07 -8.42 -4.02
N GLY A 65 7.03 -7.13 -3.64
CA GLY A 65 8.11 -6.46 -2.91
C GLY A 65 7.89 -6.32 -1.40
N GLN A 66 6.65 -6.21 -0.95
CA GLN A 66 6.32 -5.83 0.43
C GLN A 66 5.55 -6.91 1.21
N PHE A 67 5.13 -8.00 0.58
CA PHE A 67 4.44 -9.11 1.26
C PHE A 67 5.43 -10.21 1.61
N VAL A 68 5.75 -10.33 2.90
CA VAL A 68 6.78 -11.24 3.42
C VAL A 68 6.21 -12.07 4.55
N ARG A 69 6.23 -13.40 4.43
CA ARG A 69 5.74 -14.34 5.45
C ARG A 69 4.32 -13.99 5.95
N ASN A 70 3.42 -13.70 5.01
CA ASN A 70 2.03 -13.31 5.28
C ASN A 70 1.87 -11.97 6.02
N LEU A 71 2.89 -11.13 6.04
CA LEU A 71 2.86 -9.80 6.64
C LEU A 71 3.31 -8.75 5.63
N PHE A 72 2.73 -7.55 5.72
CA PHE A 72 3.16 -6.42 4.90
C PHE A 72 4.26 -5.63 5.60
N VAL A 73 5.32 -5.33 4.86
CA VAL A 73 6.43 -4.47 5.28
C VAL A 73 6.44 -3.21 4.43
N SER A 74 6.84 -2.07 5.01
CA SER A 74 6.90 -0.80 4.26
C SER A 74 8.03 -0.75 3.22
N HIS A 75 9.00 -1.66 3.31
CA HIS A 75 10.11 -1.79 2.36
C HIS A 75 10.63 -3.23 2.37
N PRO A 76 11.08 -3.78 1.22
CA PRO A 76 11.57 -5.17 1.15
C PRO A 76 12.72 -5.52 2.10
N ARG A 77 13.50 -4.53 2.53
CA ARG A 77 14.60 -4.69 3.49
C ARG A 77 14.17 -4.65 4.96
N ASN A 78 12.94 -4.23 5.24
CA ASN A 78 12.43 -4.16 6.59
C ASN A 78 12.19 -5.56 7.14
N ILE A 79 12.57 -5.76 8.40
CA ILE A 79 12.37 -7.03 9.11
C ILE A 79 11.10 -7.03 9.96
N TYR A 80 10.50 -5.85 10.15
CA TYR A 80 9.27 -5.68 10.94
C TYR A 80 8.11 -5.22 10.08
N ALA A 81 6.93 -5.74 10.37
CA ALA A 81 5.67 -5.30 9.80
C ALA A 81 4.89 -4.46 10.84
N GLN A 82 4.16 -3.46 10.36
CA GLN A 82 3.23 -2.70 11.19
C GLN A 82 1.84 -3.34 11.10
N LEU A 83 1.12 -3.47 12.22
CA LEU A 83 -0.25 -3.97 12.21
C LEU A 83 -1.23 -3.03 11.49
N ASN A 84 -0.95 -1.73 11.51
CA ASN A 84 -1.69 -0.72 10.78
C ASN A 84 -1.04 -0.36 9.43
N ALA A 85 -0.39 -1.32 8.79
CA ALA A 85 0.17 -1.14 7.46
C ALA A 85 -0.93 -0.74 6.47
N PRO A 86 -0.70 0.27 5.59
CA PRO A 86 -1.72 0.74 4.66
C PRO A 86 -1.98 -0.20 3.49
N GLN A 87 -1.06 -1.14 3.22
CA GLN A 87 -1.16 -2.05 2.09
C GLN A 87 -2.42 -2.92 2.11
N PRO A 88 -2.81 -3.58 3.22
CA PRO A 88 -4.01 -4.40 3.26
C PRO A 88 -5.28 -3.62 2.91
N LEU A 89 -5.41 -2.38 3.40
CA LEU A 89 -6.58 -1.56 3.11
C LEU A 89 -6.63 -1.18 1.63
N ALA A 90 -5.51 -0.75 1.04
CA ALA A 90 -5.45 -0.39 -0.38
C ALA A 90 -5.78 -1.58 -1.29
N LEU A 91 -5.23 -2.77 -0.98
CA LEU A 91 -5.53 -4.00 -1.72
C LEU A 91 -6.98 -4.44 -1.54
N LEU A 92 -7.56 -4.26 -0.36
CA LEU A 92 -8.98 -4.55 -0.11
C LEU A 92 -9.88 -3.62 -0.92
N HIS A 93 -9.56 -2.32 -1.01
CA HIS A 93 -10.29 -1.37 -1.85
C HIS A 93 -10.25 -1.78 -3.32
N LEU A 94 -9.06 -2.10 -3.85
CA LEU A 94 -8.91 -2.58 -5.22
C LEU A 94 -9.75 -3.85 -5.45
N ALA A 95 -9.63 -4.84 -4.58
CA ALA A 95 -10.40 -6.08 -4.69
C ALA A 95 -11.92 -5.85 -4.62
N ALA A 96 -12.38 -4.87 -3.85
CA ALA A 96 -13.78 -4.51 -3.75
C ALA A 96 -14.28 -3.81 -5.02
N VAL A 97 -13.49 -2.89 -5.59
CA VAL A 97 -13.81 -2.22 -6.88
C VAL A 97 -13.89 -3.26 -8.00
N LEU A 98 -12.92 -4.17 -8.11
CA LEU A 98 -12.94 -5.26 -9.10
C LEU A 98 -14.15 -6.18 -8.98
N ARG A 99 -14.78 -6.25 -7.79
CA ARG A 99 -16.02 -7.02 -7.53
C ARG A 99 -17.29 -6.17 -7.58
N GLY A 100 -17.19 -4.90 -7.98
CA GLY A 100 -18.32 -3.97 -7.98
C GLY A 100 -18.86 -3.65 -6.58
N ARG A 101 -18.02 -3.64 -5.56
CA ARG A 101 -18.38 -3.43 -4.14
C ARG A 101 -17.52 -2.38 -3.45
N GLY A 102 -16.94 -1.45 -4.21
CA GLY A 102 -16.00 -0.45 -3.69
C GLY A 102 -16.55 0.38 -2.54
N GLU A 103 -17.85 0.72 -2.59
CA GLU A 103 -18.53 1.52 -1.57
C GLU A 103 -18.67 0.85 -0.19
N ARG A 104 -18.39 -0.45 -0.09
CA ARG A 104 -18.50 -1.23 1.16
C ARG A 104 -17.25 -1.22 2.02
N ILE A 105 -16.17 -0.64 1.51
CA ILE A 105 -14.90 -0.61 2.24
C ILE A 105 -14.77 0.71 2.98
N ALA A 106 -14.32 0.67 4.23
CA ALA A 106 -14.05 1.86 5.01
C ALA A 106 -12.93 2.70 4.35
N GLU A 107 -13.09 4.03 4.34
CA GLU A 107 -12.12 4.94 3.72
C GLU A 107 -10.79 4.99 4.46
N ALA A 108 -10.80 4.73 5.77
CA ALA A 108 -9.60 4.72 6.59
C ALA A 108 -9.64 3.62 7.64
N PHE A 109 -8.47 3.13 8.01
CA PHE A 109 -8.27 2.24 9.14
C PHE A 109 -7.43 2.97 10.19
N ASP A 110 -8.01 3.19 11.36
CA ASP A 110 -7.31 3.73 12.53
C ASP A 110 -7.00 2.58 13.50
N GLY A 111 -5.73 2.26 13.62
CA GLY A 111 -5.23 1.22 14.51
C GLY A 111 -4.04 1.71 15.33
N ARG A 112 -3.88 1.18 16.54
CA ARG A 112 -2.67 1.43 17.34
C ARG A 112 -1.46 0.84 16.61
N ARG A 113 -0.38 1.60 16.54
CA ARG A 113 0.88 1.13 15.94
C ARG A 113 1.42 -0.05 16.74
N ALA A 114 1.52 -1.19 16.09
CA ALA A 114 2.20 -2.36 16.62
C ALA A 114 3.06 -2.97 15.51
N PHE A 115 4.12 -3.68 15.90
CA PHE A 115 5.07 -4.27 14.97
C PHE A 115 5.15 -5.77 15.16
N LEU A 116 5.20 -6.51 14.08
CA LEU A 116 5.42 -7.96 14.05
C LEU A 116 6.69 -8.26 13.24
N ALA A 117 7.46 -9.24 13.70
CA ALA A 117 8.64 -9.67 12.96
C ALA A 117 8.23 -10.40 11.67
N ALA A 118 8.51 -9.77 10.52
CA ALA A 118 8.24 -10.33 9.19
C ALA A 118 9.42 -11.15 8.64
N ARG A 119 10.65 -10.87 9.11
CA ARG A 119 11.87 -11.59 8.74
C ARG A 119 12.71 -11.83 9.98
N THR A 120 13.29 -13.04 10.10
CA THR A 120 14.31 -13.34 11.10
C THR A 120 15.70 -13.19 10.45
N ARG A 121 16.58 -12.40 11.07
CA ARG A 121 17.99 -12.43 10.72
C ARG A 121 18.63 -13.61 11.46
N PRO A 122 19.42 -14.46 10.80
CA PRO A 122 20.04 -15.62 11.44
C PRO A 122 21.01 -15.29 12.57
N THR A 123 21.46 -14.02 12.68
CA THR A 123 22.54 -13.58 13.56
C THR A 123 22.13 -12.50 14.57
N ASP A 124 20.84 -12.12 14.65
CA ASP A 124 20.43 -10.96 15.44
C ASP A 124 19.40 -11.34 16.52
N ASP A 125 19.82 -12.19 17.45
CA ASP A 125 19.06 -12.47 18.68
C ASP A 125 18.82 -11.20 19.52
N HIS A 126 19.68 -10.20 19.41
CA HIS A 126 19.54 -8.92 20.11
C HIS A 126 18.28 -8.15 19.70
N TYR A 127 17.94 -8.11 18.42
CA TYR A 127 16.77 -7.38 17.92
C TYR A 127 15.44 -7.99 18.37
N ILE A 128 15.38 -9.30 18.51
CA ILE A 128 14.20 -10.00 19.00
C ILE A 128 14.01 -9.76 20.50
N HIS A 129 15.10 -9.73 21.26
CA HIS A 129 15.09 -9.46 22.69
C HIS A 129 14.70 -8.02 23.02
N ASP A 130 15.24 -7.04 22.29
CA ASP A 130 14.90 -5.63 22.49
C ASP A 130 13.45 -5.33 22.11
N PHE A 131 12.94 -5.96 21.05
CA PHE A 131 11.54 -5.86 20.66
C PHE A 131 10.60 -6.44 21.72
N ARG A 132 10.89 -7.60 22.28
CA ARG A 132 10.12 -8.19 23.38
C ARG A 132 10.20 -7.35 24.65
N ARG A 133 11.32 -6.74 24.98
CA ARG A 133 11.47 -5.83 26.12
C ARG A 133 10.61 -4.58 25.97
N ILE A 134 10.59 -3.94 24.80
CA ILE A 134 9.77 -2.75 24.55
C ILE A 134 8.29 -3.05 24.78
N TYR A 135 7.81 -4.22 24.38
CA TYR A 135 6.41 -4.59 24.57
C TYR A 135 6.09 -5.12 25.98
N SER A 136 7.03 -5.80 26.62
CA SER A 136 6.81 -6.29 27.99
C SER A 136 6.83 -5.16 29.05
N GLN A 137 7.51 -4.05 28.75
CA GLN A 137 7.55 -2.87 29.63
C GLN A 137 6.29 -1.99 29.51
N GLN A 138 5.43 -2.22 28.51
CA GLN A 138 4.20 -1.45 28.32
C GLN A 138 2.95 -2.16 28.88
N ARG A 139 3.08 -3.28 29.56
CA ARG A 139 1.96 -3.82 30.35
C ARG A 139 1.88 -3.04 31.66
N PRO A 140 0.83 -2.25 31.90
CA PRO A 140 0.54 -1.81 33.25
C PRO A 140 0.28 -3.06 34.09
N GLU A 141 0.94 -3.15 35.24
CA GLU A 141 0.59 -4.09 36.31
C GLU A 141 -0.83 -3.85 36.78
#